data_387057ef9e7dd08cf77c2b4b92482627
#
_entry.id   387057ef9e7dd08cf77c2b4b92482627
#
_cell.length_a   1.000
_cell.length_b   1.000
_cell.length_c   1.000
_cell.angle_alpha   90.00
_cell.angle_beta   90.00
_cell.angle_gamma   90.00
#
_symmetry.space_group_name_H-M   'P 1'
#
loop_
_entity.id
_entity.type
_entity.pdbx_description
1 polymer ?
#
loop_
_entity_poly.entity_id
_entity_poly.type
_entity_poly.pdbx_seq_one_letter_code
_entity_poly.pdbx_strand_id
1 'polypeptide(L)'
;MFLEIEEMKTVAAEYKLEEITDYDDTIVQACMLAAVQRVTRLLSGRYDVEKIFSATGNERDAELLEICKNIALWFLIRRCNVDILYSRVKETYDRDMSYLKELMKGCLLYTSPSPRD
;
A
#
# COMPACT_ATOMS: atom_id res chain seq x y z
N MET A 1 5.16 1.15 -13.00
CA MET A 1 4.44 1.68 -11.82
C MET A 1 4.90 0.95 -10.58
N PHE A 2 5.02 1.63 -9.45
CA PHE A 2 5.49 0.99 -8.21
C PHE A 2 4.60 -0.17 -7.78
N LEU A 3 3.28 0.02 -7.85
CA LEU A 3 2.30 -1.01 -7.54
C LEU A 3 1.59 -1.42 -8.82
N GLU A 4 1.53 -2.72 -9.10
CA GLU A 4 0.93 -3.23 -10.33
C GLU A 4 -0.45 -3.83 -10.08
N ILE A 5 -1.35 -3.70 -11.03
CA ILE A 5 -2.73 -4.18 -10.89
C ILE A 5 -2.78 -5.70 -10.69
N GLU A 6 -1.88 -6.44 -11.32
CA GLU A 6 -1.82 -7.89 -11.16
C GLU A 6 -1.50 -8.28 -9.72
N GLU A 7 -0.70 -7.46 -9.04
CA GLU A 7 -0.38 -7.68 -7.62
C GLU A 7 -1.60 -7.48 -6.74
N MET A 8 -2.47 -6.52 -7.07
CA MET A 8 -3.72 -6.32 -6.34
C MET A 8 -4.69 -7.48 -6.56
N LYS A 9 -4.74 -8.02 -7.78
CA LYS A 9 -5.56 -9.19 -8.06
C LYS A 9 -5.11 -10.40 -7.27
N THR A 10 -3.81 -10.57 -7.10
CA THR A 10 -3.25 -11.64 -6.27
C THR A 10 -3.65 -11.47 -4.80
N VAL A 11 -3.55 -10.27 -4.27
CA VAL A 11 -3.96 -9.97 -2.89
C VAL A 11 -5.46 -10.24 -2.70
N ALA A 12 -6.28 -9.82 -3.65
CA ALA A 12 -7.72 -10.06 -3.60
C ALA A 12 -8.03 -11.56 -3.60
N ALA A 13 -7.31 -12.35 -4.39
CA ALA A 13 -7.48 -13.80 -4.44
C ALA A 13 -7.11 -14.46 -3.11
N GLU A 14 -6.03 -14.00 -2.46
CA GLU A 14 -5.63 -14.50 -1.15
C GLU A 14 -6.70 -14.30 -0.09
N TYR A 15 -7.45 -13.21 -0.18
CA TYR A 15 -8.56 -12.92 0.72
C TYR A 15 -9.88 -13.49 0.24
N LYS A 16 -9.88 -14.23 -0.88
CA LYS A 16 -11.09 -14.79 -1.50
C LYS A 16 -12.12 -13.71 -1.86
N LEU A 17 -11.62 -12.58 -2.32
CA LEU A 17 -12.42 -11.42 -2.70
C LEU A 17 -12.60 -11.37 -4.22
N GLU A 18 -12.96 -12.50 -4.82
CA GLU A 18 -13.10 -12.62 -6.27
C GLU A 18 -14.11 -11.62 -6.84
N GLU A 19 -15.15 -11.30 -6.07
CA GLU A 19 -16.11 -10.29 -6.46
C GLU A 19 -15.47 -8.91 -6.64
N ILE A 20 -14.41 -8.63 -5.90
CA ILE A 20 -13.70 -7.35 -6.01
C ILE A 20 -12.90 -7.28 -7.31
N THR A 21 -12.38 -8.43 -7.77
CA THR A 21 -11.60 -8.47 -9.01
C THR A 21 -12.46 -8.31 -10.26
N ASP A 22 -13.76 -8.52 -10.15
CA ASP A 22 -14.71 -8.28 -11.24
C ASP A 22 -15.04 -6.79 -11.40
N TYR A 23 -14.59 -5.96 -10.47
CA TYR A 23 -14.78 -4.53 -10.57
C TYR A 23 -13.92 -3.94 -11.68
N ASP A 24 -14.38 -2.82 -12.20
CA ASP A 24 -13.69 -2.05 -13.19
C ASP A 24 -12.23 -1.79 -12.73
N ASP A 25 -11.27 -2.14 -13.58
CA ASP A 25 -9.85 -1.91 -13.31
C ASP A 25 -9.56 -0.44 -12.97
N THR A 26 -10.37 0.48 -13.48
CA THR A 26 -10.26 1.91 -13.18
C THR A 26 -10.41 2.17 -11.67
N ILE A 27 -11.35 1.49 -11.02
CA ILE A 27 -11.58 1.64 -9.58
C ILE A 27 -10.40 1.08 -8.80
N VAL A 28 -9.91 -0.09 -9.20
CA VAL A 28 -8.74 -0.71 -8.56
C VAL A 28 -7.52 0.19 -8.70
N GLN A 29 -7.28 0.71 -9.88
CA GLN A 29 -6.15 1.61 -10.13
C GLN A 29 -6.26 2.91 -9.32
N ALA A 30 -7.46 3.44 -9.16
CA ALA A 30 -7.67 4.63 -8.34
C ALA A 30 -7.31 4.37 -6.88
N CYS A 31 -7.66 3.20 -6.35
CA CYS A 31 -7.30 2.81 -4.98
C CYS A 31 -5.80 2.61 -4.84
N MET A 32 -5.16 2.00 -5.83
CA MET A 32 -3.71 1.81 -5.86
C MET A 32 -2.98 3.16 -5.85
N LEU A 33 -3.40 4.07 -6.70
CA LEU A 33 -2.80 5.40 -6.76
C LEU A 33 -2.97 6.16 -5.45
N ALA A 34 -4.17 6.11 -4.88
CA ALA A 34 -4.44 6.75 -3.60
C ALA A 34 -3.57 6.19 -2.48
N ALA A 35 -3.34 4.87 -2.48
CA ALA A 35 -2.48 4.22 -1.48
C ALA A 35 -1.03 4.69 -1.62
N VAL A 36 -0.49 4.67 -2.82
CA VAL A 36 0.89 5.11 -3.07
C VAL A 36 1.05 6.59 -2.70
N GLN A 37 0.08 7.43 -3.05
CA GLN A 37 0.12 8.85 -2.70
C GLN A 37 0.08 9.05 -1.19
N ARG A 38 -0.72 8.27 -0.46
CA ARG A 38 -0.80 8.35 0.99
C ARG A 38 0.57 8.06 1.62
N VAL A 39 1.20 6.96 1.20
CA VAL A 39 2.51 6.56 1.72
C VAL A 39 3.56 7.59 1.32
N THR A 40 3.53 8.08 0.08
CA THR A 40 4.45 9.12 -0.39
C THR A 40 4.39 10.35 0.49
N ARG A 41 3.19 10.83 0.80
CA ARG A 41 3.01 12.01 1.65
C ARG A 41 3.52 11.79 3.06
N LEU A 42 3.29 10.61 3.60
CA LEU A 42 3.74 10.29 4.97
C LEU A 42 5.25 10.26 5.06
N LEU A 43 5.95 9.80 4.02
CA LEU A 43 7.39 9.62 4.05
C LEU A 43 8.19 10.77 3.47
N SER A 44 7.55 11.73 2.80
CA SER A 44 8.22 12.76 2.01
C SER A 44 9.14 13.67 2.83
N GLY A 45 8.86 13.84 4.12
CA GLY A 45 9.67 14.70 4.97
C GLY A 45 11.02 14.09 5.38
N ARG A 46 11.17 12.77 5.25
CA ARG A 46 12.35 12.06 5.74
C ARG A 46 13.06 11.23 4.67
N TYR A 47 12.31 10.74 3.67
CA TYR A 47 12.83 9.82 2.67
C TYR A 47 12.72 10.39 1.27
N ASP A 48 13.59 9.92 0.37
CA ASP A 48 13.55 10.28 -1.05
C ASP A 48 12.43 9.47 -1.73
N VAL A 49 11.23 10.01 -1.69
CA VAL A 49 10.04 9.32 -2.19
C VAL A 49 10.05 9.17 -3.71
N GLU A 50 10.67 10.09 -4.43
CA GLU A 50 10.77 9.95 -5.88
C GLU A 50 11.59 8.74 -6.26
N LYS A 51 12.70 8.53 -5.58
CA LYS A 51 13.56 7.38 -5.82
C LYS A 51 12.86 6.08 -5.44
N ILE A 52 12.19 6.06 -4.28
CA ILE A 52 11.51 4.87 -3.79
C ILE A 52 10.39 4.45 -4.74
N PHE A 53 9.51 5.37 -5.11
CA PHE A 53 8.28 5.05 -5.83
C PHE A 53 8.43 5.08 -7.35
N SER A 54 9.60 5.43 -7.87
CA SER A 54 9.91 5.26 -9.27
C SER A 54 10.48 3.88 -9.59
N ALA A 55 10.87 3.11 -8.57
CA ALA A 55 11.40 1.76 -8.75
C ALA A 55 10.33 0.80 -9.30
N THR A 56 10.76 -0.14 -10.10
CA THR A 56 9.89 -1.17 -10.70
C THR A 56 10.51 -2.55 -10.53
N GLY A 57 9.68 -3.58 -10.64
CA GLY A 57 10.14 -4.96 -10.55
C GLY A 57 10.79 -5.28 -9.22
N ASN A 58 11.93 -5.94 -9.27
CA ASN A 58 12.64 -6.38 -8.06
C ASN A 58 13.44 -5.27 -7.36
N GLU A 59 13.49 -4.09 -7.95
CA GLU A 59 14.18 -2.94 -7.34
C GLU A 59 13.30 -2.23 -6.31
N ARG A 60 12.03 -2.58 -6.24
CA ARG A 60 11.10 -1.99 -5.29
C ARG A 60 11.39 -2.46 -3.87
N ASP A 61 11.21 -1.55 -2.90
CA ASP A 61 11.29 -1.93 -1.49
C ASP A 61 10.13 -2.89 -1.18
N ALA A 62 10.46 -4.11 -0.78
CA ALA A 62 9.47 -5.17 -0.58
C ALA A 62 8.48 -4.83 0.54
N GLU A 63 8.96 -4.24 1.62
CA GLU A 63 8.12 -3.90 2.76
C GLU A 63 7.14 -2.78 2.43
N LEU A 64 7.63 -1.73 1.77
CA LEU A 64 6.76 -0.63 1.35
C LEU A 64 5.77 -1.08 0.28
N LEU A 65 6.18 -1.99 -0.60
CA LEU A 65 5.28 -2.57 -1.58
C LEU A 65 4.12 -3.30 -0.90
N GLU A 66 4.42 -4.12 0.10
CA GLU A 66 3.40 -4.85 0.85
C GLU A 66 2.46 -3.89 1.59
N ILE A 67 3.01 -2.85 2.21
CA ILE A 67 2.21 -1.83 2.89
C ILE A 67 1.28 -1.13 1.90
N CYS A 68 1.76 -0.76 0.73
CA CYS A 68 0.94 -0.12 -0.30
C CYS A 68 -0.20 -1.04 -0.75
N LYS A 69 0.07 -2.34 -0.90
CA LYS A 69 -0.97 -3.32 -1.25
C LYS A 69 -2.05 -3.37 -0.17
N ASN A 70 -1.65 -3.40 1.09
CA ASN A 70 -2.59 -3.48 2.20
C ASN A 70 -3.46 -2.23 2.29
N ILE A 71 -2.87 -1.06 2.10
CA ILE A 71 -3.60 0.20 2.13
C ILE A 71 -4.57 0.28 0.93
N ALA A 72 -4.12 -0.12 -0.25
CA ALA A 72 -4.97 -0.15 -1.43
C ALA A 72 -6.16 -1.11 -1.24
N LEU A 73 -5.92 -2.26 -0.64
CA LEU A 73 -6.97 -3.22 -0.32
C LEU A 73 -7.99 -2.64 0.64
N TRP A 74 -7.53 -1.93 1.68
CA TRP A 74 -8.41 -1.24 2.62
C TRP A 74 -9.30 -0.23 1.92
N PHE A 75 -8.73 0.59 1.02
CA PHE A 75 -9.50 1.57 0.26
C PHE A 75 -10.53 0.89 -0.64
N LEU A 76 -10.14 -0.21 -1.26
CA LEU A 76 -11.02 -0.98 -2.15
C LEU A 76 -12.19 -1.60 -1.38
N ILE A 77 -11.92 -2.21 -0.22
CA ILE A 77 -12.94 -2.83 0.63
C ILE A 77 -13.94 -1.79 1.13
N ARG A 78 -13.46 -0.64 1.55
CA ARG A 78 -14.35 0.45 1.97
C ARG A 78 -15.28 0.87 0.86
N ARG A 79 -14.75 0.91 -0.37
CA ARG A 79 -15.51 1.34 -1.53
C ARG A 79 -16.57 0.31 -1.95
N CYS A 80 -16.24 -0.96 -1.81
CA CYS A 80 -17.09 -2.07 -2.23
C CYS A 80 -18.03 -2.57 -1.13
N ASN A 81 -17.88 -2.04 0.06
CA ASN A 81 -18.74 -2.37 1.21
C ASN A 81 -18.80 -3.86 1.55
N VAL A 82 -17.63 -4.51 1.55
CA VAL A 82 -17.51 -5.95 1.86
C VAL A 82 -17.30 -6.11 3.37
N ASP A 83 -18.35 -6.48 4.08
CA ASP A 83 -18.35 -6.54 5.55
C ASP A 83 -17.51 -7.66 6.15
N ILE A 84 -17.42 -8.79 5.46
CA ILE A 84 -16.85 -10.03 6.02
C ILE A 84 -15.38 -9.89 6.42
N LEU A 85 -14.60 -9.11 5.69
CA LEU A 85 -13.17 -8.95 5.94
C LEU A 85 -12.81 -7.55 6.42
N TYR A 86 -13.80 -6.73 6.69
CA TYR A 86 -13.60 -5.34 7.07
C TYR A 86 -12.66 -5.20 8.27
N SER A 87 -12.95 -5.91 9.36
CA SER A 87 -12.18 -5.82 10.60
C SER A 87 -10.73 -6.27 10.40
N ARG A 88 -10.53 -7.37 9.68
CA ARG A 88 -9.20 -7.92 9.44
C ARG A 88 -8.33 -6.99 8.60
N VAL A 89 -8.89 -6.47 7.52
CA VAL A 89 -8.18 -5.56 6.64
C VAL A 89 -7.92 -4.22 7.32
N LYS A 90 -8.89 -3.74 8.11
CA LYS A 90 -8.71 -2.52 8.89
C LYS A 90 -7.60 -2.67 9.92
N GLU A 91 -7.52 -3.80 10.59
CA GLU A 91 -6.47 -4.08 11.56
C GLU A 91 -5.08 -4.01 10.91
N THR A 92 -4.93 -4.64 9.74
CA THR A 92 -3.69 -4.58 8.98
C THR A 92 -3.38 -3.15 8.54
N TYR A 93 -4.38 -2.42 8.07
CA TYR A 93 -4.22 -1.02 7.69
C TYR A 93 -3.73 -0.18 8.86
N ASP A 94 -4.37 -0.32 10.03
CA ASP A 94 -4.01 0.45 11.22
C ASP A 94 -2.58 0.15 11.67
N ARG A 95 -2.19 -1.12 11.60
CA ARG A 95 -0.82 -1.55 11.92
C ARG A 95 0.18 -0.92 10.97
N ASP A 96 -0.09 -0.96 9.67
CA ASP A 96 0.81 -0.41 8.66
C ASP A 96 0.91 1.11 8.77
N MET A 97 -0.19 1.80 9.07
CA MET A 97 -0.17 3.25 9.27
C MET A 97 0.66 3.62 10.51
N SER A 98 0.55 2.85 11.58
CA SER A 98 1.36 3.06 12.79
C SER A 98 2.84 2.87 12.47
N TYR A 99 3.17 1.84 11.71
CA TYR A 99 4.56 1.59 11.29
C TYR A 99 5.13 2.75 10.48
N LEU A 100 4.36 3.26 9.51
CA LEU A 100 4.80 4.39 8.70
C LEU A 100 5.03 5.65 9.55
N LYS A 101 4.17 5.89 10.52
CA LYS A 101 4.34 7.02 11.44
C LYS A 101 5.60 6.87 12.29
N GLU A 102 5.92 5.66 12.72
CA GLU A 102 7.14 5.40 13.47
C GLU A 102 8.39 5.61 12.60
N LEU A 103 8.34 5.22 11.33
CA LEU A 103 9.41 5.50 10.39
C LEU A 103 9.65 7.01 10.26
N MET A 104 8.59 7.79 10.19
CA MET A 104 8.69 9.24 10.07
C MET A 104 9.28 9.89 11.31
N LYS A 105 9.01 9.33 12.46
CA LYS A 105 9.60 9.83 13.72
C LYS A 105 11.05 9.42 13.90
N GLY A 106 11.55 8.51 13.06
CA GLY A 106 12.90 7.98 13.20
C GLY A 106 13.07 7.04 14.39
N CYS A 107 11.98 6.48 14.90
CA CYS A 107 12.00 5.56 16.03
C CYS A 107 12.44 4.16 15.67
N LEU A 108 12.41 3.82 14.38
CA LEU A 108 12.77 2.50 13.88
C LEU A 108 14.06 2.56 13.09
N LEU A 109 14.92 1.56 13.26
CA LEU A 109 16.10 1.37 12.44
C LEU A 109 15.65 0.74 11.12
N TYR A 110 15.80 1.52 10.05
CA TYR A 110 15.40 1.07 8.73
C TYR A 110 16.47 1.52 7.73
N THR A 111 17.15 0.55 7.13
CA THR A 111 18.27 0.81 6.23
C THR A 111 17.84 1.04 4.79
N SER A 112 16.63 0.68 4.48
CA SER A 112 15.96 0.90 3.21
C SER A 112 14.56 1.41 3.55
N PRO A 113 13.99 2.33 2.84
CA PRO A 113 14.42 3.01 1.64
C PRO A 113 15.45 4.10 1.88
N SER A 114 15.96 4.68 0.79
CA SER A 114 16.99 5.71 0.88
C SER A 114 16.53 6.91 1.69
N PRO A 115 17.27 7.32 2.72
CA PRO A 115 16.94 8.52 3.47
C PRO A 115 17.12 9.76 2.60
N ARG A 116 16.39 10.78 2.95
CA ARG A 116 16.53 12.09 2.35
C ARG A 116 17.66 12.79 3.10
N ASP A 117 18.64 13.20 2.40
CA ASP A 117 19.82 13.80 3.01
C ASP A 117 19.59 14.85 4.03
#